data_a50efc2f9e8e7d1bb9aed9f8af057e9d
#
_entry.id   a50efc2f9e8e7d1bb9aed9f8af057e9d
#
_cell.length_a   1.000
_cell.length_b   1.000
_cell.length_c   1.000
_cell.angle_alpha   90.00
_cell.angle_beta   90.00
_cell.angle_gamma   90.00
#
_symmetry.space_group_name_H-M   'P 1'
#
loop_
_entity.id
_entity.type
_entity.pdbx_description
1 polymer ?
#
loop_
_entity_poly.entity_id
_entity_poly.type
_entity_poly.pdbx_seq_one_letter_code
_entity_poly.pdbx_strand_id
1 'polypeptide(L)'
;VVLPGYALCPAVTIEHIAMQLVRAMAWVHRHAAEYGGDASRIVVAGHSAGGHLATMLLACEWRRVASDLPADLVKAALSISGLYELEPLRRASFLAPDLGLTRVSAHRLSPAFFPAPRGRLATVVGGDESEEFQRQSQLIAKRWGRRCVTDALVIPGRNHMNVLHELADARSSTHALGLALLGLEPERATAASQAAP
;
A
#
# COMPACT_ATOMS: atom_id res chain seq x y z
N VAL A 1 -5.71 -12.79 7.19
CA VAL A 1 -5.64 -11.95 5.97
C VAL A 1 -7.05 -11.66 5.48
N VAL A 2 -7.33 -10.40 5.11
CA VAL A 2 -8.60 -9.97 4.53
C VAL A 2 -8.34 -9.40 3.13
N LEU A 3 -9.08 -9.86 2.15
CA LEU A 3 -9.04 -9.40 0.76
C LEU A 3 -10.39 -8.75 0.41
N PRO A 4 -10.53 -7.44 0.54
CA PRO A 4 -11.80 -6.76 0.25
C PRO A 4 -12.05 -6.70 -1.26
N GLY A 5 -13.25 -7.12 -1.68
CA GLY A 5 -13.73 -6.83 -3.03
C GLY A 5 -14.16 -5.37 -3.15
N TYR A 6 -13.92 -4.74 -4.30
CA TYR A 6 -14.38 -3.39 -4.62
C TYR A 6 -14.70 -3.24 -6.11
N ALA A 7 -15.52 -2.27 -6.44
CA ALA A 7 -15.88 -1.98 -7.83
C ALA A 7 -14.69 -1.33 -8.57
N LEU A 8 -14.70 -1.38 -9.91
CA LEU A 8 -13.62 -0.87 -10.76
C LEU A 8 -14.10 0.30 -11.62
N CYS A 9 -13.15 1.16 -12.04
CA CYS A 9 -13.39 2.11 -13.12
C CYS A 9 -13.64 1.37 -14.45
N PRO A 10 -14.47 1.89 -15.34
CA PRO A 10 -15.20 3.16 -15.27
C PRO A 10 -16.55 3.09 -14.55
N ALA A 11 -16.98 1.90 -14.05
CA ALA A 11 -18.29 1.76 -13.39
C ALA A 11 -18.40 2.66 -12.13
N VAL A 12 -17.30 2.93 -11.46
CA VAL A 12 -17.19 3.86 -10.33
C VAL A 12 -15.92 4.71 -10.45
N THR A 13 -15.84 5.80 -9.70
CA THR A 13 -14.64 6.64 -9.64
C THR A 13 -13.62 6.10 -8.64
N ILE A 14 -12.35 6.52 -8.75
CA ILE A 14 -11.30 6.19 -7.76
C ILE A 14 -11.70 6.62 -6.35
N GLU A 15 -12.35 7.78 -6.21
CA GLU A 15 -12.86 8.26 -4.92
C GLU A 15 -13.89 7.27 -4.33
N HIS A 16 -14.78 6.75 -5.16
CA HIS A 16 -15.78 5.77 -4.74
C HIS A 16 -15.11 4.48 -4.26
N ILE A 17 -14.10 4.01 -4.99
CA ILE A 17 -13.28 2.84 -4.61
C ILE A 17 -12.61 3.08 -3.25
N ALA A 18 -11.96 4.22 -3.07
CA ALA A 18 -11.33 4.58 -1.80
C ALA A 18 -12.34 4.56 -0.64
N MET A 19 -13.56 5.09 -0.85
CA MET A 19 -14.62 5.07 0.17
C MET A 19 -15.21 3.68 0.42
N GLN A 20 -15.22 2.78 -0.56
CA GLN A 20 -15.58 1.37 -0.35
C GLN A 20 -14.56 0.70 0.58
N LEU A 21 -13.26 0.94 0.36
CA LEU A 21 -12.20 0.39 1.21
C LEU A 21 -12.18 1.02 2.60
N VAL A 22 -12.48 2.30 2.74
CA VAL A 22 -12.66 2.94 4.06
C VAL A 22 -13.76 2.24 4.86
N ARG A 23 -14.91 1.93 4.23
CA ARG A 23 -15.99 1.16 4.88
C ARG A 23 -15.57 -0.26 5.22
N ALA A 24 -14.86 -0.93 4.30
CA ALA A 24 -14.32 -2.26 4.54
C ALA A 24 -13.36 -2.29 5.74
N MET A 25 -12.47 -1.30 5.85
CA MET A 25 -11.54 -1.20 6.98
C MET A 25 -12.23 -0.92 8.30
N ALA A 26 -13.27 -0.07 8.30
CA ALA A 26 -14.09 0.15 9.49
C ALA A 26 -14.80 -1.15 9.95
N TRP A 27 -15.28 -1.93 8.99
CA TRP A 27 -15.87 -3.25 9.28
C TRP A 27 -14.79 -4.21 9.84
N VAL A 28 -13.62 -4.30 9.20
CA VAL A 28 -12.51 -5.14 9.67
C VAL A 28 -12.13 -4.78 11.11
N HIS A 29 -12.00 -3.51 11.42
CA HIS A 29 -11.67 -3.07 12.79
C HIS A 29 -12.70 -3.57 13.83
N ARG A 30 -13.98 -3.53 13.49
CA ARG A 30 -15.07 -3.93 14.42
C ARG A 30 -15.20 -5.45 14.56
N HIS A 31 -14.82 -6.20 13.53
CA HIS A 31 -15.09 -7.65 13.45
C HIS A 31 -13.83 -8.52 13.44
N ALA A 32 -12.62 -7.95 13.39
CA ALA A 32 -11.37 -8.72 13.29
C ALA A 32 -11.24 -9.81 14.37
N ALA A 33 -11.66 -9.51 15.61
CA ALA A 33 -11.59 -10.45 16.74
C ALA A 33 -12.47 -11.70 16.54
N GLU A 34 -13.60 -11.58 15.83
CA GLU A 34 -14.49 -12.71 15.52
C GLU A 34 -13.82 -13.75 14.61
N TYR A 35 -12.78 -13.32 13.88
CA TYR A 35 -11.99 -14.15 12.94
C TYR A 35 -10.55 -14.40 13.45
N GLY A 36 -10.31 -14.21 14.75
CA GLY A 36 -8.98 -14.41 15.34
C GLY A 36 -7.95 -13.34 14.99
N GLY A 37 -8.39 -12.19 14.44
CA GLY A 37 -7.52 -11.05 14.11
C GLY A 37 -7.39 -10.08 15.28
N ASP A 38 -6.31 -9.28 15.24
CA ASP A 38 -6.06 -8.19 16.20
C ASP A 38 -6.33 -6.84 15.55
N ALA A 39 -7.46 -6.23 15.91
CA ALA A 39 -7.89 -4.93 15.39
C ALA A 39 -6.93 -3.77 15.77
N SER A 40 -6.05 -3.96 16.76
CA SER A 40 -5.04 -2.97 17.13
C SER A 40 -3.80 -2.98 16.25
N ARG A 41 -3.65 -3.99 15.37
CA ARG A 41 -2.45 -4.25 14.57
C ARG A 41 -2.74 -4.34 13.06
N ILE A 42 -3.63 -3.51 12.56
CA ILE A 42 -4.00 -3.53 11.15
C ILE A 42 -2.89 -2.94 10.28
N VAL A 43 -2.39 -3.75 9.35
CA VAL A 43 -1.46 -3.38 8.29
C VAL A 43 -2.15 -3.60 6.94
N VAL A 44 -1.97 -2.69 6.00
CA VAL A 44 -2.53 -2.79 4.66
C VAL A 44 -1.42 -2.97 3.63
N ALA A 45 -1.68 -3.76 2.59
CA ALA A 45 -0.74 -3.95 1.51
C ALA A 45 -1.46 -3.90 0.16
N GLY A 46 -0.76 -3.45 -0.87
CA GLY A 46 -1.32 -3.44 -2.20
C GLY A 46 -0.28 -3.18 -3.29
N HIS A 47 -0.61 -3.59 -4.50
CA HIS A 47 0.23 -3.42 -5.67
C HIS A 47 -0.44 -2.46 -6.66
N SER A 48 0.33 -1.62 -7.32
CA SER A 48 -0.13 -0.70 -8.37
C SER A 48 -1.27 0.20 -7.86
N ALA A 49 -2.47 0.12 -8.42
CA ALA A 49 -3.67 0.78 -7.90
C ALA A 49 -3.93 0.41 -6.42
N GLY A 50 -3.69 -0.85 -6.03
CA GLY A 50 -3.77 -1.28 -4.63
C GLY A 50 -2.73 -0.61 -3.74
N GLY A 51 -1.54 -0.33 -4.24
CA GLY A 51 -0.51 0.44 -3.54
C GLY A 51 -0.92 1.88 -3.28
N HIS A 52 -1.56 2.52 -4.25
CA HIS A 52 -2.21 3.82 -4.08
C HIS A 52 -3.28 3.76 -2.98
N LEU A 53 -4.20 2.79 -3.07
CA LEU A 53 -5.30 2.65 -2.12
C LEU A 53 -4.81 2.33 -0.70
N ALA A 54 -3.79 1.49 -0.54
CA ALA A 54 -3.17 1.23 0.75
C ALA A 54 -2.57 2.51 1.37
N THR A 55 -1.95 3.35 0.54
CA THR A 55 -1.40 4.64 0.97
C THR A 55 -2.49 5.63 1.35
N MET A 56 -3.62 5.65 0.60
CA MET A 56 -4.81 6.45 0.95
C MET A 56 -5.40 6.02 2.30
N LEU A 57 -5.50 4.72 2.56
CA LEU A 57 -6.00 4.17 3.84
C LEU A 57 -5.08 4.54 5.01
N LEU A 58 -3.75 4.53 4.81
CA LEU A 58 -2.79 4.95 5.83
C LEU A 58 -2.97 6.43 6.21
N ALA A 59 -3.29 7.28 5.23
CA ALA A 59 -3.49 8.72 5.42
C ALA A 59 -4.92 9.10 5.82
N CYS A 60 -5.84 8.13 5.97
CA CYS A 60 -7.23 8.40 6.26
C CYS A 60 -7.42 8.99 7.67
N GLU A 61 -8.23 10.04 7.76
CA GLU A 61 -8.63 10.65 9.03
C GLU A 61 -9.77 9.85 9.69
N TRP A 62 -9.46 8.68 10.24
CA TRP A 62 -10.42 7.69 10.73
C TRP A 62 -11.45 8.23 11.72
N ARG A 63 -11.08 9.17 12.59
CA ARG A 63 -12.01 9.83 13.52
C ARG A 63 -13.11 10.62 12.82
N ARG A 64 -12.88 11.07 11.58
CA ARG A 64 -13.90 11.74 10.75
C ARG A 64 -14.81 10.74 10.04
N VAL A 65 -14.38 9.50 9.90
CA VAL A 65 -15.21 8.41 9.34
C VAL A 65 -16.23 7.97 10.36
N ALA A 66 -15.79 7.66 11.60
CA ALA A 66 -16.66 7.32 12.73
C ALA A 66 -15.93 7.56 14.05
N SER A 67 -16.66 7.96 15.08
CA SER A 67 -16.11 8.33 16.40
C SER A 67 -15.52 7.14 17.17
N ASP A 68 -15.96 5.92 16.88
CA ASP A 68 -15.47 4.67 17.48
C ASP A 68 -14.15 4.18 16.88
N LEU A 69 -13.74 4.70 15.71
CA LEU A 69 -12.50 4.29 15.05
C LEU A 69 -11.29 5.02 15.66
N PRO A 70 -10.18 4.31 15.96
CA PRO A 70 -8.96 4.96 16.43
C PRO A 70 -8.33 5.85 15.34
N ALA A 71 -7.71 6.96 15.72
CA ALA A 71 -7.09 7.88 14.75
C ALA A 71 -5.99 7.23 13.91
N ASP A 72 -5.34 6.20 14.45
CA ASP A 72 -4.26 5.43 13.86
C ASP A 72 -4.71 3.99 13.53
N LEU A 73 -5.92 3.81 13.03
CA LEU A 73 -6.51 2.51 12.72
C LEU A 73 -5.57 1.65 11.85
N VAL A 74 -5.01 2.23 10.79
CA VAL A 74 -3.98 1.59 9.96
C VAL A 74 -2.61 1.97 10.51
N LYS A 75 -1.85 0.98 11.00
CA LYS A 75 -0.54 1.18 11.64
C LYS A 75 0.59 1.29 10.63
N ALA A 76 0.49 0.56 9.52
CA ALA A 76 1.48 0.59 8.46
C ALA A 76 0.85 0.20 7.11
N ALA A 77 1.53 0.59 6.04
CA ALA A 77 1.20 0.19 4.67
C ALA A 77 2.45 -0.30 3.93
N LEU A 78 2.28 -1.38 3.16
CA LEU A 78 3.23 -1.84 2.15
C LEU A 78 2.66 -1.50 0.78
N SER A 79 3.30 -0.58 0.09
CA SER A 79 2.88 -0.12 -1.23
C SER A 79 3.89 -0.60 -2.28
N ILE A 80 3.50 -1.59 -3.07
CA ILE A 80 4.32 -2.17 -4.13
C ILE A 80 3.93 -1.49 -5.44
N SER A 81 4.89 -0.83 -6.11
CA SER A 81 4.69 -0.08 -7.36
C SER A 81 3.50 0.88 -7.30
N GLY A 82 3.35 1.55 -6.16
CA GLY A 82 2.21 2.43 -5.88
C GLY A 82 2.25 3.74 -6.65
N LEU A 83 1.09 4.38 -6.70
CA LEU A 83 0.88 5.66 -7.37
C LEU A 83 0.52 6.72 -6.32
N TYR A 84 1.29 7.80 -6.27
CA TYR A 84 1.14 8.81 -5.22
C TYR A 84 0.80 10.19 -5.77
N GLU A 85 0.96 10.38 -7.09
CA GLU A 85 0.51 11.53 -7.87
C GLU A 85 -0.25 11.02 -9.10
N LEU A 86 -1.53 11.40 -9.24
CA LEU A 86 -2.39 10.86 -10.29
C LEU A 86 -2.45 11.72 -11.57
N GLU A 87 -1.81 12.88 -11.60
CA GLU A 87 -1.79 13.74 -12.80
C GLU A 87 -1.18 13.04 -14.02
N PRO A 88 -0.11 12.22 -13.92
CA PRO A 88 0.40 11.44 -15.04
C PRO A 88 -0.65 10.48 -15.61
N LEU A 89 -1.46 9.82 -14.74
CA LEU A 89 -2.50 8.90 -15.17
C LEU A 89 -3.63 9.61 -15.94
N ARG A 90 -3.98 10.82 -15.51
CA ARG A 90 -4.96 11.65 -16.20
C ARG A 90 -4.57 11.93 -17.66
N ARG A 91 -3.25 11.96 -17.94
CA ARG A 91 -2.69 12.20 -19.27
C ARG A 91 -2.38 10.94 -20.06
N ALA A 92 -2.43 9.77 -19.43
CA ALA A 92 -2.17 8.50 -20.10
C ALA A 92 -3.38 8.12 -20.96
N SER A 93 -3.23 8.22 -22.28
CA SER A 93 -4.34 8.08 -23.24
C SER A 93 -5.09 6.75 -23.11
N PHE A 94 -4.41 5.69 -22.71
CA PHE A 94 -5.00 4.36 -22.55
C PHE A 94 -5.74 4.15 -21.22
N LEU A 95 -5.57 5.05 -20.23
CA LEU A 95 -6.24 4.99 -18.92
C LEU A 95 -7.23 6.14 -18.71
N ALA A 96 -6.95 7.29 -19.29
CA ALA A 96 -7.71 8.51 -19.03
C ALA A 96 -9.23 8.37 -19.25
N PRO A 97 -9.72 7.67 -20.31
CA PRO A 97 -11.16 7.49 -20.52
C PRO A 97 -11.85 6.74 -19.36
N ASP A 98 -11.21 5.67 -18.87
CA ASP A 98 -11.78 4.81 -17.83
C ASP A 98 -11.69 5.46 -16.44
N LEU A 99 -10.63 6.18 -16.17
CA LEU A 99 -10.42 6.82 -14.86
C LEU A 99 -11.23 8.10 -14.67
N GLY A 100 -11.58 8.80 -15.74
CA GLY A 100 -12.40 10.01 -15.70
C GLY A 100 -11.83 11.13 -14.81
N LEU A 101 -10.51 11.17 -14.62
CA LEU A 101 -9.86 12.12 -13.72
C LEU A 101 -9.88 13.55 -14.30
N THR A 102 -10.36 14.49 -13.49
CA THR A 102 -10.15 15.92 -13.70
C THR A 102 -8.84 16.35 -13.01
N ARG A 103 -8.32 17.55 -13.32
CA ARG A 103 -7.17 18.11 -12.59
C ARG A 103 -7.43 18.17 -11.08
N VAL A 104 -8.64 18.57 -10.70
CA VAL A 104 -9.05 18.72 -9.30
C VAL A 104 -9.08 17.35 -8.61
N SER A 105 -9.73 16.34 -9.22
CA SER A 105 -9.80 15.02 -8.63
C SER A 105 -8.44 14.32 -8.62
N ALA A 106 -7.62 14.46 -9.67
CA ALA A 106 -6.27 13.93 -9.69
C ALA A 106 -5.42 14.47 -8.54
N HIS A 107 -5.45 15.79 -8.31
CA HIS A 107 -4.73 16.40 -7.18
C HIS A 107 -5.29 15.92 -5.83
N ARG A 108 -6.63 15.96 -5.65
CA ARG A 108 -7.30 15.58 -4.41
C ARG A 108 -7.09 14.11 -4.02
N LEU A 109 -6.90 13.23 -4.99
CA LEU A 109 -6.70 11.80 -4.78
C LEU A 109 -5.22 11.38 -4.83
N SER A 110 -4.30 12.33 -4.79
CA SER A 110 -2.86 12.08 -4.82
C SER A 110 -2.25 12.14 -3.42
N PRO A 111 -1.89 11.00 -2.81
CA PRO A 111 -1.32 10.94 -1.47
C PRO A 111 -0.08 11.82 -1.26
N ALA A 112 0.72 12.04 -2.33
CA ALA A 112 1.91 12.89 -2.26
C ALA A 112 1.60 14.34 -1.83
N PHE A 113 0.35 14.79 -1.92
CA PHE A 113 -0.09 16.13 -1.52
C PHE A 113 -0.79 16.16 -0.15
N PHE A 114 -0.90 15.02 0.52
CA PHE A 114 -1.44 14.94 1.86
C PHE A 114 -0.37 15.22 2.92
N PRO A 115 -0.76 15.68 4.10
CA PRO A 115 0.12 15.64 5.27
C PRO A 115 0.60 14.21 5.53
N ALA A 116 1.87 14.06 5.89
CA ALA A 116 2.42 12.75 6.24
C ALA A 116 1.65 12.17 7.45
N PRO A 117 1.11 10.95 7.35
CA PRO A 117 0.41 10.30 8.47
C PRO A 117 1.38 9.87 9.57
N ARG A 118 0.83 9.45 10.70
CA ARG A 118 1.63 8.92 11.82
C ARG A 118 2.10 7.48 11.60
N GLY A 119 1.38 6.71 10.78
CA GLY A 119 1.72 5.33 10.47
C GLY A 119 2.95 5.22 9.57
N ARG A 120 3.48 4.01 9.43
CA ARG A 120 4.67 3.72 8.61
C ARG A 120 4.27 3.32 7.20
N LEU A 121 4.94 3.88 6.21
CA LEU A 121 4.84 3.47 4.81
C LEU A 121 6.16 2.82 4.38
N ALA A 122 6.06 1.62 3.85
CA ALA A 122 7.15 1.00 3.09
C ALA A 122 6.76 0.96 1.61
N THR A 123 7.66 1.37 0.74
CA THR A 123 7.48 1.34 -0.71
C THR A 123 8.45 0.36 -1.35
N VAL A 124 7.97 -0.38 -2.33
CA VAL A 124 8.78 -1.29 -3.15
C VAL A 124 8.46 -1.00 -4.61
N VAL A 125 9.46 -0.98 -5.46
CA VAL A 125 9.32 -0.81 -6.92
C VAL A 125 10.32 -1.71 -7.64
N GLY A 126 9.93 -2.28 -8.77
CA GLY A 126 10.84 -3.07 -9.61
C GLY A 126 11.85 -2.16 -10.32
N GLY A 127 13.12 -2.61 -10.39
CA GLY A 127 14.19 -1.85 -11.04
C GLY A 127 13.99 -1.70 -12.56
N ASP A 128 13.25 -2.63 -13.18
CA ASP A 128 12.95 -2.65 -14.61
C ASP A 128 11.55 -2.06 -14.91
N GLU A 129 10.92 -1.39 -13.94
CA GLU A 129 9.70 -0.63 -14.19
C GLU A 129 10.02 0.70 -14.90
N SER A 130 8.98 1.34 -15.45
CA SER A 130 9.14 2.63 -16.10
C SER A 130 9.69 3.70 -15.15
N GLU A 131 10.36 4.71 -15.70
CA GLU A 131 10.87 5.85 -14.93
C GLU A 131 9.78 6.53 -14.09
N GLU A 132 8.52 6.49 -14.55
CA GLU A 132 7.41 7.06 -13.81
C GLU A 132 7.15 6.31 -12.50
N PHE A 133 7.18 4.97 -12.45
CA PHE A 133 7.04 4.23 -11.20
C PHE A 133 8.20 4.48 -10.23
N GLN A 134 9.43 4.60 -10.76
CA GLN A 134 10.61 4.99 -9.98
C GLN A 134 10.42 6.40 -9.39
N ARG A 135 9.96 7.35 -10.21
CA ARG A 135 9.68 8.72 -9.80
C ARG A 135 8.59 8.78 -8.71
N GLN A 136 7.53 8.00 -8.84
CA GLN A 136 6.45 7.93 -7.85
C GLN A 136 6.98 7.51 -6.48
N SER A 137 7.79 6.44 -6.42
CA SER A 137 8.41 5.97 -5.18
C SER A 137 9.31 7.03 -4.53
N GLN A 138 10.14 7.71 -5.33
CA GLN A 138 10.99 8.80 -4.86
C GLN A 138 10.16 10.00 -4.38
N LEU A 139 9.07 10.32 -5.10
CA LEU A 139 8.19 11.45 -4.77
C LEU A 139 7.58 11.29 -3.38
N ILE A 140 6.97 10.14 -3.08
CA ILE A 140 6.32 9.93 -1.78
C ILE A 140 7.35 9.92 -0.64
N ALA A 141 8.52 9.31 -0.86
CA ALA A 141 9.61 9.31 0.11
C ALA A 141 10.10 10.74 0.43
N LYS A 142 10.21 11.58 -0.61
CA LYS A 142 10.58 13.00 -0.45
C LYS A 142 9.47 13.80 0.26
N ARG A 143 8.19 13.58 -0.08
CA ARG A 143 7.05 14.35 0.44
C ARG A 143 6.74 14.03 1.89
N TRP A 144 6.72 12.75 2.25
CA TRP A 144 6.37 12.31 3.61
C TRP A 144 7.59 12.16 4.52
N GLY A 145 8.80 12.09 3.93
CA GLY A 145 10.06 12.03 4.66
C GLY A 145 10.28 10.70 5.40
N ARG A 146 11.50 10.50 5.89
CA ARG A 146 11.95 9.26 6.54
C ARG A 146 11.19 8.87 7.81
N ARG A 147 10.50 9.83 8.42
CA ARG A 147 9.70 9.54 9.61
C ARG A 147 8.47 8.69 9.30
N CYS A 148 7.90 8.87 8.12
CA CYS A 148 6.74 8.12 7.64
C CYS A 148 7.17 7.02 6.66
N VAL A 149 7.94 7.38 5.61
CA VAL A 149 8.47 6.39 4.65
C VAL A 149 9.75 5.80 5.21
N THR A 150 9.60 4.67 5.92
CA THR A 150 10.71 4.01 6.63
C THR A 150 11.63 3.25 5.68
N ASP A 151 11.05 2.73 4.59
CA ASP A 151 11.74 1.92 3.61
C ASP A 151 11.29 2.27 2.19
N ALA A 152 12.23 2.34 1.27
CA ALA A 152 11.98 2.58 -0.15
C ALA A 152 12.92 1.68 -0.95
N LEU A 153 12.42 0.48 -1.30
CA LEU A 153 13.22 -0.54 -1.97
C LEU A 153 13.04 -0.47 -3.49
N VAL A 154 14.15 -0.59 -4.20
CA VAL A 154 14.16 -0.87 -5.64
C VAL A 154 14.68 -2.28 -5.84
N ILE A 155 13.90 -3.15 -6.48
CA ILE A 155 14.24 -4.56 -6.66
C ILE A 155 14.81 -4.78 -8.07
N PRO A 156 16.11 -4.99 -8.22
CA PRO A 156 16.74 -5.17 -9.53
C PRO A 156 16.15 -6.36 -10.29
N GLY A 157 16.01 -6.25 -11.62
CA GLY A 157 15.52 -7.33 -12.48
C GLY A 157 14.02 -7.64 -12.33
N ARG A 158 13.27 -6.79 -11.64
CA ARG A 158 11.81 -6.93 -11.50
C ARG A 158 11.09 -5.84 -12.26
N ASN A 159 10.11 -6.24 -13.04
CA ASN A 159 9.16 -5.35 -13.71
C ASN A 159 7.86 -5.23 -12.91
N HIS A 160 6.93 -4.42 -13.39
CA HIS A 160 5.66 -4.13 -12.74
C HIS A 160 4.83 -5.37 -12.37
N MET A 161 4.90 -6.43 -13.16
CA MET A 161 4.09 -7.64 -12.94
C MET A 161 4.77 -8.63 -12.01
N ASN A 162 6.09 -8.83 -12.17
CA ASN A 162 6.78 -9.87 -11.41
C ASN A 162 7.38 -9.40 -10.08
N VAL A 163 7.37 -8.11 -9.79
CA VAL A 163 7.79 -7.57 -8.48
C VAL A 163 6.92 -8.11 -7.33
N LEU A 164 5.67 -8.49 -7.60
CA LEU A 164 4.79 -9.14 -6.62
C LEU A 164 5.30 -10.50 -6.15
N HIS A 165 6.07 -11.22 -6.96
CA HIS A 165 6.61 -12.53 -6.58
C HIS A 165 7.53 -12.42 -5.37
N GLU A 166 8.15 -11.26 -5.16
CA GLU A 166 8.99 -10.99 -4.00
C GLU A 166 8.22 -11.08 -2.67
N LEU A 167 6.93 -10.75 -2.67
CA LEU A 167 6.12 -10.88 -1.45
C LEU A 167 5.90 -12.34 -1.04
N ALA A 168 5.86 -13.25 -1.99
CA ALA A 168 5.68 -14.69 -1.76
C ALA A 168 7.00 -15.44 -1.52
N ASP A 169 8.16 -14.88 -1.88
CA ASP A 169 9.46 -15.52 -1.62
C ASP A 169 9.94 -15.15 -0.20
N ALA A 170 9.92 -16.14 0.70
CA ALA A 170 10.35 -15.97 2.10
C ALA A 170 11.82 -15.49 2.26
N ARG A 171 12.65 -15.58 1.20
CA ARG A 171 14.04 -15.11 1.21
C ARG A 171 14.18 -13.68 0.72
N SER A 172 13.12 -13.08 0.21
CA SER A 172 13.16 -11.74 -0.37
C SER A 172 13.14 -10.64 0.70
N SER A 173 13.72 -9.50 0.37
CA SER A 173 13.65 -8.29 1.19
C SER A 173 12.23 -7.75 1.31
N THR A 174 11.39 -7.90 0.27
CA THR A 174 9.98 -7.49 0.29
C THR A 174 9.16 -8.31 1.27
N HIS A 175 9.36 -9.63 1.30
CA HIS A 175 8.71 -10.51 2.29
C HIS A 175 9.13 -10.15 3.71
N ALA A 176 10.44 -10.05 3.96
CA ALA A 176 10.97 -9.66 5.27
C ALA A 176 10.41 -8.29 5.74
N LEU A 177 10.30 -7.33 4.81
CA LEU A 177 9.70 -6.04 5.07
C LEU A 177 8.22 -6.15 5.45
N GLY A 178 7.46 -6.99 4.74
CA GLY A 178 6.06 -7.28 5.07
C GLY A 178 5.89 -7.83 6.49
N LEU A 179 6.73 -8.80 6.87
CA LEU A 179 6.74 -9.34 8.23
C LEU A 179 7.10 -8.28 9.28
N ALA A 180 8.12 -7.47 9.01
CA ALA A 180 8.54 -6.40 9.92
C ALA A 180 7.44 -5.35 10.15
N LEU A 181 6.64 -5.02 9.12
CA LEU A 181 5.48 -4.12 9.27
C LEU A 181 4.38 -4.75 10.14
N LEU A 182 4.22 -6.07 10.10
CA LEU A 182 3.32 -6.83 10.96
C LEU A 182 3.87 -7.03 12.39
N GLY A 183 5.13 -6.66 12.65
CA GLY A 183 5.82 -6.95 13.91
C GLY A 183 6.11 -8.44 14.10
N LEU A 184 6.31 -9.17 12.98
CA LEU A 184 6.69 -10.57 12.96
C LEU A 184 8.16 -10.68 12.57
N GLU A 185 8.89 -11.58 13.24
CA GLU A 185 10.26 -11.92 12.85
C GLU A 185 10.19 -12.87 11.64
N PRO A 186 11.07 -12.72 10.61
CA PRO A 186 11.21 -13.75 9.60
C PRO A 186 11.64 -15.06 10.28
N GLU A 187 11.01 -16.17 9.92
CA GLU A 187 11.47 -17.49 10.37
C GLU A 187 12.97 -17.64 10.03
N ARG A 188 13.81 -17.80 11.05
CA ARG A 188 15.21 -18.15 10.84
C ARG A 188 15.20 -19.51 10.15
N ALA A 189 15.70 -19.58 8.91
CA ALA A 189 15.94 -20.85 8.25
C ALA A 189 16.74 -21.71 9.25
N THR A 190 16.10 -22.72 9.82
CA THR A 190 16.76 -23.70 10.64
C THR A 190 17.86 -24.30 9.78
N ALA A 191 19.11 -24.00 10.11
CA ALA A 191 20.27 -24.63 9.50
C ALA A 191 20.04 -26.15 9.62
N ALA A 192 19.69 -26.77 8.48
CA ALA A 192 19.55 -28.21 8.39
C ALA A 192 20.91 -28.77 8.86
N SER A 193 20.87 -29.48 9.98
CA SER A 193 21.94 -30.22 10.56
C SER A 193 22.67 -30.99 9.44
N GLN A 194 23.84 -30.53 9.06
CA GLN A 194 24.83 -31.39 8.40
C GLN A 194 25.41 -32.27 9.48
N ALA A 195 24.68 -33.32 9.80
CA ALA A 195 25.23 -34.52 10.38
C ALA A 195 25.25 -35.55 9.24
N ALA A 196 26.39 -35.70 8.63
CA ALA A 196 26.73 -36.88 7.86
C ALA A 196 27.85 -37.60 8.60
N PRO A 197 27.76 -38.90 8.73
CA PRO A 197 28.80 -39.76 9.34
C PRO A 197 30.04 -39.87 8.47
#